data_a743b5e7ce64d44c2750ab133dfbbd51
#
_entry.id   a743b5e7ce64d44c2750ab133dfbbd51
#
_cell.length_a   1.000
_cell.length_b   1.000
_cell.length_c   1.000
_cell.angle_alpha   90.00
_cell.angle_beta   90.00
_cell.angle_gamma   90.00
#
_symmetry.space_group_name_H-M   'P 1'
#
loop_
_entity.id
_entity.type
_entity.pdbx_description
1 polymer ?
#
loop_
_entity_poly.entity_id
_entity_poly.type
_entity_poly.pdbx_seq_one_letter_code
_entity_poly.pdbx_strand_id
1 'polypeptide(L)'
;MTDLKNFWQKLQSGIEVAVAGNNSETLLGVRDGFLRFFHDGLDKTVSVVVVPQAVEPPPIGLPVSDEEVILLARRYLDELQARLGDNYQFYMASEGGIHPVEVEGKTHYFVRNWTVVRSPLGEAVGSSGSVQLPDRLIAGLDSAQIPFAIPGTRKGGGMIRSLTGGLETRRRTVATSTLNAISTLFYGVLESRPIR
;
A
#
# COMPACT_ATOMS: atom_id res chain seq x y z
N MET A 1 9.91 -25.97 4.53
CA MET A 1 11.10 -25.33 5.12
C MET A 1 12.21 -25.04 4.10
N THR A 2 12.39 -25.86 3.07
CA THR A 2 13.42 -25.68 2.03
C THR A 2 13.17 -24.43 1.18
N ASP A 3 11.93 -24.08 0.89
CA ASP A 3 11.57 -22.93 0.05
C ASP A 3 11.89 -21.58 0.69
N LEU A 4 11.69 -21.44 2.00
CA LEU A 4 11.99 -20.18 2.71
C LEU A 4 13.49 -19.87 2.70
N LYS A 5 14.33 -20.89 2.90
CA LYS A 5 15.80 -20.74 2.89
C LYS A 5 16.31 -20.33 1.52
N ASN A 6 15.79 -20.95 0.46
CA ASN A 6 16.13 -20.61 -0.93
C ASN A 6 15.64 -19.22 -1.29
N PHE A 7 14.45 -18.83 -0.84
CA PHE A 7 13.91 -17.49 -1.04
C PHE A 7 14.79 -16.43 -0.36
N TRP A 8 15.22 -16.68 0.91
CA TRP A 8 16.15 -15.78 1.62
C TRP A 8 17.49 -15.60 0.90
N GLN A 9 18.04 -16.68 0.35
CA GLN A 9 19.28 -16.59 -0.42
C GLN A 9 19.13 -15.71 -1.67
N LYS A 10 17.99 -15.81 -2.36
CA LYS A 10 17.67 -14.94 -3.52
C LYS A 10 17.55 -13.47 -3.10
N LEU A 11 16.97 -13.16 -1.94
CA LEU A 11 16.85 -11.78 -1.46
C LEU A 11 18.20 -11.13 -1.15
N GLN A 12 19.23 -11.90 -0.83
CA GLN A 12 20.58 -11.38 -0.57
C GLN A 12 21.26 -10.83 -1.83
N SER A 13 20.92 -11.31 -3.01
CA SER A 13 21.43 -10.79 -4.29
C SER A 13 20.72 -9.51 -4.76
N GLY A 14 19.63 -9.14 -4.11
CA GLY A 14 18.80 -7.98 -4.43
C GLY A 14 17.32 -8.34 -4.45
N ILE A 15 16.50 -7.34 -4.25
CA ILE A 15 15.04 -7.47 -4.23
C ILE A 15 14.48 -6.75 -5.46
N GLU A 16 13.70 -7.46 -6.26
CA GLU A 16 12.96 -6.91 -7.38
C GLU A 16 11.45 -6.97 -7.08
N VAL A 17 10.81 -5.81 -7.15
CA VAL A 17 9.39 -5.64 -6.84
C VAL A 17 8.66 -5.10 -8.07
N ALA A 18 7.75 -5.88 -8.64
CA ALA A 18 6.81 -5.40 -9.65
C ALA A 18 5.68 -4.63 -8.96
N VAL A 19 5.49 -3.36 -9.30
CA VAL A 19 4.47 -2.50 -8.68
C VAL A 19 3.44 -2.06 -9.70
N ALA A 20 2.17 -2.27 -9.39
CA ALA A 20 1.06 -1.79 -10.19
C ALA A 20 1.02 -0.26 -10.26
N GLY A 21 1.04 0.28 -11.48
CA GLY A 21 1.05 1.72 -11.76
C GLY A 21 2.45 2.30 -11.91
N ASN A 22 2.49 3.61 -12.20
CA ASN A 22 3.72 4.36 -12.52
C ASN A 22 3.88 5.64 -11.70
N ASN A 23 3.08 5.83 -10.65
CA ASN A 23 3.15 7.02 -9.81
C ASN A 23 4.46 7.03 -9.01
N SER A 24 5.29 8.04 -9.21
CA SER A 24 6.62 8.15 -8.60
C SER A 24 6.59 8.14 -7.07
N GLU A 25 5.62 8.79 -6.43
CA GLU A 25 5.47 8.80 -4.98
C GLU A 25 5.13 7.39 -4.44
N THR A 26 4.31 6.63 -5.17
CA THR A 26 4.00 5.24 -4.84
C THR A 26 5.25 4.36 -4.95
N LEU A 27 5.99 4.45 -6.06
CA LEU A 27 7.21 3.67 -6.28
C LEU A 27 8.27 3.95 -5.22
N LEU A 28 8.49 5.22 -4.90
CA LEU A 28 9.41 5.61 -3.83
C LEU A 28 8.94 5.14 -2.45
N GLY A 29 7.63 5.21 -2.18
CA GLY A 29 7.05 4.71 -0.93
C GLY A 29 7.23 3.20 -0.77
N VAL A 30 6.99 2.42 -1.82
CA VAL A 30 7.26 0.98 -1.81
C VAL A 30 8.73 0.70 -1.48
N ARG A 31 9.65 1.36 -2.20
CA ARG A 31 11.09 1.21 -1.95
C ARG A 31 11.47 1.54 -0.51
N ASP A 32 10.97 2.66 0.02
CA ASP A 32 11.24 3.08 1.39
C ASP A 32 10.71 2.07 2.43
N GLY A 33 9.53 1.48 2.19
CA GLY A 33 8.96 0.44 3.05
C GLY A 33 9.81 -0.81 3.11
N PHE A 34 10.31 -1.30 1.96
CA PHE A 34 11.24 -2.43 1.90
C PHE A 34 12.57 -2.10 2.61
N LEU A 35 13.17 -0.95 2.31
CA LEU A 35 14.43 -0.55 2.93
C LEU A 35 14.29 -0.47 4.45
N ARG A 36 13.22 0.14 4.97
CA ARG A 36 12.95 0.18 6.41
C ARG A 36 12.82 -1.20 7.02
N PHE A 37 12.10 -2.11 6.37
CA PHE A 37 11.94 -3.48 6.87
C PHE A 37 13.28 -4.22 6.94
N PHE A 38 14.02 -4.26 5.84
CA PHE A 38 15.26 -5.04 5.77
C PHE A 38 16.41 -4.37 6.51
N HIS A 39 16.59 -3.07 6.38
CA HIS A 39 17.69 -2.34 7.01
C HIS A 39 17.41 -2.10 8.51
N ASP A 40 16.34 -1.38 8.84
CA ASP A 40 16.06 -1.00 10.24
C ASP A 40 15.49 -2.19 11.04
N GLY A 41 14.63 -2.99 10.42
CA GLY A 41 13.98 -4.13 11.05
C GLY A 41 14.87 -5.36 11.15
N LEU A 42 15.60 -5.73 10.10
CA LEU A 42 16.36 -6.96 10.03
C LEU A 42 17.90 -6.77 10.09
N ASP A 43 18.38 -5.53 10.11
CA ASP A 43 19.81 -5.19 10.06
C ASP A 43 20.52 -5.85 8.85
N LYS A 44 19.84 -5.75 7.69
CA LYS A 44 20.29 -6.33 6.42
C LYS A 44 20.40 -5.26 5.34
N THR A 45 21.59 -5.08 4.80
CA THR A 45 21.77 -4.23 3.63
C THR A 45 21.36 -5.00 2.39
N VAL A 46 20.30 -4.55 1.73
CA VAL A 46 19.80 -5.12 0.47
C VAL A 46 19.57 -4.01 -0.55
N SER A 47 19.80 -4.32 -1.82
CA SER A 47 19.35 -3.44 -2.91
C SER A 47 17.86 -3.71 -3.19
N VAL A 48 17.09 -2.66 -3.43
CA VAL A 48 15.66 -2.77 -3.77
C VAL A 48 15.41 -2.05 -5.08
N VAL A 49 15.04 -2.82 -6.10
CA VAL A 49 14.64 -2.34 -7.42
C VAL A 49 13.13 -2.41 -7.52
N VAL A 50 12.49 -1.27 -7.71
CA VAL A 50 11.04 -1.17 -7.90
C VAL A 50 10.75 -0.94 -9.37
N VAL A 51 10.02 -1.87 -9.99
CA VAL A 51 9.75 -1.87 -11.41
C VAL A 51 8.27 -1.51 -11.64
N PRO A 52 7.99 -0.33 -12.21
CA PRO A 52 6.62 0.08 -12.51
C PRO A 52 6.00 -0.81 -13.58
N GLN A 53 4.75 -1.17 -13.39
CA GLN A 53 3.97 -1.97 -14.33
C GLN A 53 2.68 -1.25 -14.66
N ALA A 54 2.43 -1.04 -15.95
CA ALA A 54 1.16 -0.47 -16.38
C ALA A 54 0.00 -1.42 -16.00
N VAL A 55 -1.05 -0.87 -15.43
CA VAL A 55 -2.32 -1.52 -15.16
C VAL A 55 -3.43 -0.59 -15.61
N GLU A 56 -4.52 -1.15 -16.10
CA GLU A 56 -5.69 -0.36 -16.48
C GLU A 56 -6.53 -0.06 -15.23
N PRO A 57 -6.76 1.23 -14.92
CA PRO A 57 -7.68 1.56 -13.83
C PRO A 57 -9.08 1.04 -14.18
N PRO A 58 -9.80 0.45 -13.23
CA PRO A 58 -11.16 0.04 -13.47
C PRO A 58 -12.04 1.28 -13.74
N PRO A 59 -13.14 1.14 -14.48
CA PRO A 59 -14.09 2.22 -14.75
C PRO A 59 -14.86 2.67 -13.49
N ILE A 60 -14.50 2.15 -12.33
CA ILE A 60 -15.13 2.41 -11.03
C ILE A 60 -14.51 3.65 -10.41
N GLY A 61 -15.33 4.49 -9.79
CA GLY A 61 -14.84 5.66 -9.02
C GLY A 61 -13.89 5.29 -7.88
N LEU A 62 -13.50 6.28 -7.09
CA LEU A 62 -12.64 6.04 -5.92
C LEU A 62 -13.35 5.10 -4.93
N PRO A 63 -12.65 4.07 -4.42
CA PRO A 63 -13.21 3.15 -3.43
C PRO A 63 -13.66 3.88 -2.15
N VAL A 64 -14.81 3.48 -1.63
CA VAL A 64 -15.42 4.08 -0.44
C VAL A 64 -15.52 3.12 0.74
N SER A 65 -14.83 2.00 0.66
CA SER A 65 -14.62 1.07 1.78
C SER A 65 -13.22 0.46 1.72
N ASP A 66 -12.73 -0.02 2.84
CA ASP A 66 -11.45 -0.74 2.91
C ASP A 66 -11.46 -2.02 2.07
N GLU A 67 -12.60 -2.73 2.07
CA GLU A 67 -12.77 -3.93 1.28
C GLU A 67 -12.60 -3.65 -0.21
N GLU A 68 -13.26 -2.61 -0.73
CA GLU A 68 -13.14 -2.21 -2.13
C GLU A 68 -11.71 -1.85 -2.51
N VAL A 69 -10.98 -1.14 -1.63
CA VAL A 69 -9.57 -0.77 -1.86
C VAL A 69 -8.69 -2.02 -1.95
N ILE A 70 -8.87 -2.97 -1.02
CA ILE A 70 -8.10 -4.21 -0.99
C ILE A 70 -8.41 -5.09 -2.21
N LEU A 71 -9.69 -5.22 -2.56
CA LEU A 71 -10.12 -6.00 -3.74
C LEU A 71 -9.58 -5.38 -5.04
N LEU A 72 -9.57 -4.04 -5.15
CA LEU A 72 -8.97 -3.35 -6.28
C LEU A 72 -7.47 -3.64 -6.38
N ALA A 73 -6.74 -3.55 -5.27
CA ALA A 73 -5.32 -3.86 -5.24
C ALA A 73 -5.04 -5.32 -5.63
N ARG A 74 -5.84 -6.28 -5.14
CA ARG A 74 -5.75 -7.70 -5.53
C ARG A 74 -5.97 -7.92 -7.01
N ARG A 75 -6.97 -7.26 -7.60
CA ARG A 75 -7.23 -7.33 -9.04
C ARG A 75 -6.02 -6.90 -9.86
N TYR A 76 -5.34 -5.83 -9.47
CA TYR A 76 -4.11 -5.42 -10.13
C TYR A 76 -3.00 -6.47 -10.00
N LEU A 77 -2.88 -7.11 -8.84
CA LEU A 77 -1.90 -8.20 -8.67
C LEU A 77 -2.23 -9.42 -9.51
N ASP A 78 -3.51 -9.77 -9.67
CA ASP A 78 -3.94 -10.86 -10.55
C ASP A 78 -3.54 -10.57 -12.01
N GLU A 79 -3.76 -9.33 -12.47
CA GLU A 79 -3.34 -8.89 -13.80
C GLU A 79 -1.82 -8.94 -13.97
N LEU A 80 -1.06 -8.46 -12.99
CA LEU A 80 0.40 -8.49 -13.04
C LEU A 80 0.93 -9.93 -13.10
N GLN A 81 0.44 -10.82 -12.25
CA GLN A 81 0.89 -12.21 -12.24
C GLN A 81 0.50 -12.97 -13.50
N ALA A 82 -0.70 -12.74 -14.02
CA ALA A 82 -1.13 -13.33 -15.28
C ALA A 82 -0.21 -12.94 -16.45
N ARG A 83 0.31 -11.71 -16.46
CA ARG A 83 1.17 -11.16 -17.52
C ARG A 83 2.65 -11.47 -17.32
N LEU A 84 3.14 -11.43 -16.09
CA LEU A 84 4.56 -11.49 -15.77
C LEU A 84 5.02 -12.86 -15.24
N GLY A 85 4.07 -13.75 -14.91
CA GLY A 85 4.39 -15.03 -14.26
C GLY A 85 5.14 -14.83 -12.94
N ASP A 86 6.17 -15.63 -12.70
CA ASP A 86 6.99 -15.62 -11.48
C ASP A 86 8.34 -14.91 -11.64
N ASN A 87 8.39 -13.88 -12.50
CA ASN A 87 9.64 -13.20 -12.84
C ASN A 87 10.16 -12.27 -11.72
N TYR A 88 9.31 -11.91 -10.74
CA TYR A 88 9.67 -11.03 -9.63
C TYR A 88 9.52 -11.74 -8.30
N GLN A 89 10.34 -11.36 -7.31
CA GLN A 89 10.23 -11.89 -5.96
C GLN A 89 8.97 -11.36 -5.25
N PHE A 90 8.55 -10.13 -5.59
CA PHE A 90 7.37 -9.49 -5.01
C PHE A 90 6.53 -8.81 -6.09
N TYR A 91 5.23 -8.90 -5.91
CA TYR A 91 4.21 -8.17 -6.66
C TYR A 91 3.45 -7.29 -5.69
N MET A 92 3.28 -6.01 -6.00
CA MET A 92 2.65 -5.06 -5.09
C MET A 92 1.67 -4.15 -5.81
N ALA A 93 0.56 -3.88 -5.13
CA ALA A 93 -0.37 -2.82 -5.48
C ALA A 93 -0.70 -2.00 -4.24
N SER A 94 -0.75 -0.69 -4.40
CA SER A 94 -1.03 0.24 -3.30
C SER A 94 -2.07 1.26 -3.73
N GLU A 95 -3.22 1.22 -3.06
CA GLU A 95 -4.38 2.06 -3.37
C GLU A 95 -4.86 2.83 -2.15
N GLY A 96 -5.40 4.02 -2.40
CA GLY A 96 -6.02 4.86 -1.38
C GLY A 96 -7.54 4.83 -1.50
N GLY A 97 -8.22 4.89 -0.38
CA GLY A 97 -9.68 4.97 -0.35
C GLY A 97 -10.19 5.67 0.90
N ILE A 98 -11.49 5.87 0.90
CA ILE A 98 -12.25 6.42 2.02
C ILE A 98 -12.90 5.25 2.73
N HIS A 99 -12.96 5.30 4.06
CA HIS A 99 -13.69 4.32 4.84
C HIS A 99 -14.51 5.02 5.93
N PRO A 100 -15.77 4.58 6.13
CA PRO A 100 -16.61 5.07 7.21
C PRO A 100 -16.26 4.38 8.54
N VAL A 101 -16.44 5.13 9.63
CA VAL A 101 -16.39 4.61 10.99
C VAL A 101 -17.60 5.17 11.75
N GLU A 102 -18.42 4.28 12.27
CA GLU A 102 -19.59 4.66 13.08
C GLU A 102 -19.17 4.86 14.53
N VAL A 103 -19.46 6.05 15.07
CA VAL A 103 -19.24 6.37 16.48
C VAL A 103 -20.50 7.03 17.01
N GLU A 104 -21.14 6.42 18.00
CA GLU A 104 -22.34 6.96 18.67
C GLU A 104 -23.45 7.38 17.70
N GLY A 105 -23.66 6.59 16.65
CA GLY A 105 -24.69 6.83 15.62
C GLY A 105 -24.33 7.92 14.60
N LYS A 106 -23.09 8.43 14.62
CA LYS A 106 -22.57 9.36 13.62
C LYS A 106 -21.50 8.68 12.77
N THR A 107 -21.61 8.80 11.44
CA THR A 107 -20.60 8.34 10.50
C THR A 107 -19.47 9.35 10.36
N HIS A 108 -18.26 8.90 10.63
CA HIS A 108 -17.03 9.64 10.36
C HIS A 108 -16.30 9.01 9.19
N TYR A 109 -15.83 9.81 8.26
CA TYR A 109 -15.09 9.31 7.10
C TYR A 109 -13.60 9.56 7.26
N PHE A 110 -12.80 8.55 6.89
CA PHE A 110 -11.36 8.60 6.97
C PHE A 110 -10.75 8.24 5.61
N VAL A 111 -9.55 8.75 5.36
CA VAL A 111 -8.73 8.38 4.19
C VAL A 111 -7.50 7.64 4.69
N ARG A 112 -7.20 6.50 4.09
CA ARG A 112 -5.95 5.77 4.28
C ARG A 112 -5.49 5.07 3.01
N ASN A 113 -4.27 4.57 3.06
CA ASN A 113 -3.69 3.77 1.99
C ASN A 113 -3.60 2.30 2.41
N TRP A 114 -3.93 1.41 1.49
CA TRP A 114 -3.75 -0.02 1.63
C TRP A 114 -2.71 -0.50 0.63
N THR A 115 -1.89 -1.46 1.04
CA THR A 115 -0.93 -2.16 0.18
C THR A 115 -1.16 -3.65 0.28
N VAL A 116 -1.27 -4.32 -0.85
CA VAL A 116 -1.27 -5.78 -0.96
C VAL A 116 0.06 -6.20 -1.55
N VAL A 117 0.72 -7.18 -0.93
CA VAL A 117 1.96 -7.78 -1.39
C VAL A 117 1.78 -9.27 -1.60
N ARG A 118 2.28 -9.79 -2.71
CA ARG A 118 2.40 -11.22 -3.01
C ARG A 118 3.84 -11.61 -3.26
N SER A 119 4.17 -12.81 -2.83
CA SER A 119 5.46 -13.46 -3.06
C SER A 119 5.29 -14.98 -2.98
N PRO A 120 6.33 -15.78 -3.23
CA PRO A 120 6.29 -17.22 -2.95
C PRO A 120 5.97 -17.60 -1.50
N LEU A 121 6.06 -16.66 -0.55
CA LEU A 121 5.69 -16.87 0.84
C LEU A 121 4.18 -16.74 1.10
N GLY A 122 3.44 -16.19 0.16
CA GLY A 122 2.01 -15.93 0.26
C GLY A 122 1.64 -14.48 -0.02
N GLU A 123 0.45 -14.09 0.43
CA GLU A 123 -0.10 -12.75 0.33
C GLU A 123 -0.26 -12.12 1.72
N ALA A 124 0.03 -10.83 1.82
CA ALA A 124 -0.23 -10.03 3.00
C ALA A 124 -0.77 -8.65 2.65
N VAL A 125 -1.48 -8.05 3.58
CA VAL A 125 -2.12 -6.73 3.44
C VAL A 125 -1.65 -5.84 4.58
N GLY A 126 -1.34 -4.59 4.27
CA GLY A 126 -0.96 -3.58 5.27
C GLY A 126 -1.63 -2.24 4.99
N SER A 127 -1.97 -1.50 6.04
CA SER A 127 -2.54 -0.17 5.92
C SER A 127 -1.61 0.91 6.46
N SER A 128 -1.79 2.13 5.99
CA SER A 128 -1.21 3.33 6.62
C SER A 128 -2.04 3.80 7.82
N GLY A 129 -1.60 4.84 8.51
CA GLY A 129 -2.47 5.65 9.35
C GLY A 129 -3.60 6.31 8.55
N SER A 130 -4.64 6.75 9.24
CA SER A 130 -5.82 7.39 8.66
C SER A 130 -5.86 8.88 8.97
N VAL A 131 -6.45 9.67 8.07
CA VAL A 131 -6.76 11.09 8.27
C VAL A 131 -8.27 11.27 8.19
N GLN A 132 -8.89 11.83 9.21
CA GLN A 132 -10.32 12.10 9.22
C GLN A 132 -10.66 13.22 8.23
N LEU A 133 -11.75 13.03 7.48
CA LEU A 133 -12.32 14.07 6.63
C LEU A 133 -13.07 15.10 7.49
N PRO A 134 -12.78 16.40 7.35
CA PRO A 134 -13.54 17.43 8.02
C PRO A 134 -15.02 17.41 7.60
N ASP A 135 -15.95 17.47 8.56
CA ASP A 135 -17.39 17.45 8.31
C ASP A 135 -17.82 18.50 7.27
N ARG A 136 -17.18 19.67 7.27
CA ARG A 136 -17.46 20.76 6.31
C ARG A 136 -17.23 20.41 4.85
N LEU A 137 -16.40 19.37 4.58
CA LEU A 137 -16.11 18.94 3.20
C LEU A 137 -17.12 17.91 2.71
N ILE A 138 -17.82 17.24 3.63
CA ILE A 138 -18.69 16.11 3.32
C ILE A 138 -20.15 16.35 3.68
N ALA A 139 -20.46 17.49 4.28
CA ALA A 139 -21.83 17.85 4.68
C ALA A 139 -22.79 17.81 3.48
N GLY A 140 -23.83 17.02 3.58
CA GLY A 140 -24.84 16.86 2.53
C GLY A 140 -24.43 16.02 1.31
N LEU A 141 -23.25 15.42 1.34
CA LEU A 141 -22.79 14.51 0.29
C LEU A 141 -23.06 13.06 0.65
N ASP A 142 -23.39 12.25 -0.35
CA ASP A 142 -23.32 10.80 -0.20
C ASP A 142 -21.88 10.28 -0.33
N SER A 143 -21.64 9.02 0.05
CA SER A 143 -20.30 8.42 0.05
C SER A 143 -19.62 8.44 -1.32
N ALA A 144 -20.36 8.32 -2.40
CA ALA A 144 -19.84 8.34 -3.77
C ALA A 144 -19.38 9.74 -4.19
N GLN A 145 -19.91 10.80 -3.61
CA GLN A 145 -19.59 12.19 -3.92
C GLN A 145 -18.36 12.70 -3.13
N ILE A 146 -18.12 12.14 -1.94
CA ILE A 146 -17.04 12.59 -1.02
C ILE A 146 -15.67 12.66 -1.70
N PRO A 147 -15.24 11.67 -2.52
CA PRO A 147 -13.93 11.71 -3.16
C PRO A 147 -13.72 12.95 -4.04
N PHE A 148 -14.78 13.45 -4.65
CA PHE A 148 -14.73 14.61 -5.55
C PHE A 148 -14.73 15.95 -4.82
N ALA A 149 -15.18 15.98 -3.57
CA ALA A 149 -15.20 17.17 -2.73
C ALA A 149 -13.82 17.52 -2.15
N ILE A 150 -12.88 16.57 -2.12
CA ILE A 150 -11.57 16.78 -1.53
C ILE A 150 -10.66 17.54 -2.50
N PRO A 151 -10.16 18.74 -2.11
CA PRO A 151 -9.26 19.50 -2.97
C PRO A 151 -7.98 18.74 -3.31
N GLY A 152 -7.49 18.90 -4.54
CA GLY A 152 -6.21 18.35 -4.97
C GLY A 152 -6.22 16.89 -5.43
N THR A 153 -7.32 16.14 -5.28
CA THR A 153 -7.46 14.77 -5.81
C THR A 153 -7.19 14.71 -7.32
N ARG A 154 -7.70 15.67 -8.05
CA ARG A 154 -7.55 15.76 -9.54
C ARG A 154 -6.16 16.26 -10.00
N LYS A 155 -5.34 16.84 -9.11
CA LYS A 155 -4.03 17.42 -9.42
C LYS A 155 -2.84 16.51 -9.08
N GLY A 156 -3.07 15.21 -8.85
CA GLY A 156 -2.02 14.23 -8.57
C GLY A 156 -1.39 14.30 -7.17
N GLY A 157 -1.77 15.28 -6.34
CA GLY A 157 -1.22 15.44 -4.98
C GLY A 157 -1.74 14.43 -3.95
N GLY A 158 -2.87 13.79 -4.25
CA GLY A 158 -3.53 12.84 -3.35
C GLY A 158 -4.29 13.51 -2.21
N MET A 159 -5.33 12.82 -1.73
CA MET A 159 -6.24 13.32 -0.67
C MET A 159 -5.50 13.63 0.64
N ILE A 160 -4.67 12.71 1.10
CA ILE A 160 -3.97 12.85 2.39
C ILE A 160 -3.07 14.08 2.40
N ARG A 161 -2.32 14.32 1.32
CA ARG A 161 -1.47 15.50 1.21
C ARG A 161 -2.29 16.79 1.31
N SER A 162 -3.44 16.85 0.64
CA SER A 162 -4.32 18.02 0.67
C SER A 162 -4.92 18.26 2.04
N LEU A 163 -5.35 17.19 2.72
CA LEU A 163 -5.96 17.28 4.06
C LEU A 163 -4.96 17.69 5.15
N THR A 164 -3.68 17.34 4.97
CA THR A 164 -2.63 17.59 5.97
C THR A 164 -1.73 18.79 5.63
N GLY A 165 -2.06 19.54 4.58
CA GLY A 165 -1.20 20.65 4.14
C GLY A 165 0.21 20.19 3.72
N GLY A 166 0.37 18.96 3.30
CA GLY A 166 1.64 18.38 2.86
C GLY A 166 2.49 17.76 3.97
N LEU A 167 2.03 17.78 5.23
CA LEU A 167 2.74 17.13 6.36
C LEU A 167 2.78 15.61 6.20
N GLU A 168 1.73 15.03 5.63
CA GLU A 168 1.69 13.63 5.23
C GLU A 168 1.57 13.52 3.71
N THR A 169 2.28 12.55 3.11
CA THR A 169 2.38 12.41 1.66
C THR A 169 2.05 10.98 1.21
N ARG A 170 1.71 10.80 -0.06
CA ARG A 170 1.52 9.48 -0.65
C ARG A 170 2.74 8.58 -0.42
N ARG A 171 3.95 9.11 -0.60
CA ARG A 171 5.20 8.36 -0.35
C ARG A 171 5.27 7.80 1.06
N ARG A 172 4.96 8.62 2.08
CA ARG A 172 4.99 8.21 3.49
C ARG A 172 3.91 7.19 3.81
N THR A 173 2.68 7.42 3.36
CA THR A 173 1.57 6.48 3.62
C THR A 173 1.80 5.15 2.93
N VAL A 174 2.30 5.14 1.69
CA VAL A 174 2.68 3.92 0.97
C VAL A 174 3.85 3.22 1.66
N ALA A 175 4.87 3.95 2.13
CA ALA A 175 5.98 3.34 2.87
C ALA A 175 5.50 2.64 4.15
N THR A 176 4.57 3.25 4.89
CA THR A 176 4.00 2.66 6.11
C THR A 176 3.14 1.44 5.80
N SER A 177 2.23 1.52 4.83
CA SER A 177 1.39 0.38 4.45
C SER A 177 2.21 -0.77 3.87
N THR A 178 3.27 -0.48 3.10
CA THR A 178 4.22 -1.48 2.60
C THR A 178 4.97 -2.15 3.74
N LEU A 179 5.53 -1.38 4.68
CA LEU A 179 6.20 -1.92 5.86
C LEU A 179 5.29 -2.86 6.65
N ASN A 180 4.04 -2.47 6.89
CA ASN A 180 3.06 -3.27 7.63
C ASN A 180 2.73 -4.58 6.88
N ALA A 181 2.52 -4.53 5.56
CA ALA A 181 2.27 -5.71 4.75
C ALA A 181 3.46 -6.70 4.78
N ILE A 182 4.69 -6.19 4.58
CA ILE A 182 5.90 -7.03 4.61
C ILE A 182 6.13 -7.61 6.00
N SER A 183 5.89 -6.84 7.07
CA SER A 183 6.02 -7.33 8.44
C SER A 183 5.10 -8.52 8.71
N THR A 184 3.87 -8.49 8.18
CA THR A 184 2.95 -9.62 8.25
C THR A 184 3.47 -10.82 7.46
N LEU A 185 3.97 -10.59 6.24
CA LEU A 185 4.51 -11.64 5.38
C LEU A 185 5.71 -12.37 6.00
N PHE A 186 6.56 -11.62 6.71
CA PHE A 186 7.76 -12.13 7.38
C PHE A 186 7.59 -12.30 8.90
N TYR A 187 6.37 -12.37 9.41
CA TYR A 187 6.11 -12.42 10.85
C TYR A 187 6.91 -13.52 11.57
N GLY A 188 6.96 -14.74 11.03
CA GLY A 188 7.74 -15.82 11.62
C GLY A 188 9.26 -15.57 11.75
N VAL A 189 9.80 -14.62 10.93
CA VAL A 189 11.19 -14.16 11.07
C VAL A 189 11.32 -13.11 12.17
N LEU A 190 10.34 -12.23 12.28
CA LEU A 190 10.32 -11.18 13.31
C LEU A 190 10.09 -11.77 14.70
N GLU A 191 9.19 -12.76 14.82
CA GLU A 191 8.85 -13.43 16.08
C GLU A 191 10.08 -14.08 16.75
N SER A 192 11.03 -14.57 15.95
CA SER A 192 12.26 -15.18 16.45
C SER A 192 13.30 -14.19 16.97
N ARG A 193 13.04 -12.87 16.90
CA ARG A 193 13.98 -11.83 17.30
C ARG A 193 13.63 -11.24 18.68
N PRO A 194 14.64 -10.90 19.50
CA PRO A 194 14.39 -10.14 20.71
C PRO A 194 13.86 -8.74 20.34
N ILE A 195 12.80 -8.32 21.02
CA ILE A 195 12.27 -6.95 20.92
C ILE A 195 13.34 -6.01 21.47
N ARG A 196 13.80 -5.07 20.66
CA ARG A 196 14.79 -4.05 21.05
C ARG A 196 14.12 -2.87 21.75
#